data_cd08dd4acdd98c946790fe668ad3d402
#
_entry.id   cd08dd4acdd98c946790fe668ad3d402
#
_cell.length_a   1.000
_cell.length_b   1.000
_cell.length_c   1.000
_cell.angle_alpha   90.00
_cell.angle_beta   90.00
_cell.angle_gamma   90.00
#
_symmetry.space_group_name_H-M   'P 1'
#
loop_
_entity.id
_entity.type
_entity.pdbx_description
1 polymer ?
#
loop_
_entity_poly.entity_id
_entity_poly.type
_entity_poly.pdbx_seq_one_letter_code
_entity_poly.pdbx_strand_id
1 'polypeptide(L)'
;GLSTGVDYYAIKVDDNTIKLATTESNASSNQAINLESQGAGTHQFKTQGTAISYILENDLESQFLAFTPNSAYQFTASDIIVGSSTTARGVVQSYNDGTIFNFVISTAGDSYSGDFALTISAPNDTVNGVQAAATANVVNGSVTKVTITNGGKGYYTQPTVQAQVSSGTTAVIAAQIEGRVNIDIANNIKFDAGDFILDQANANEGTGTYS
;
A
#
# COMPACT_ATOMS: atom_id res chain seq x y z
N GLY A 1 -15.90 33.44 16.87
CA GLY A 1 -14.65 32.71 16.71
C GLY A 1 -14.56 31.51 17.66
N LEU A 2 -13.45 30.80 17.64
CA LEU A 2 -13.19 29.68 18.54
C LEU A 2 -12.59 30.17 19.86
N SER A 3 -12.87 29.47 20.94
CA SER A 3 -12.33 29.76 22.27
C SER A 3 -11.52 28.57 22.79
N THR A 4 -10.43 28.85 23.50
CA THR A 4 -9.59 27.80 24.10
C THR A 4 -10.35 27.07 25.21
N GLY A 5 -10.25 25.72 25.23
CA GLY A 5 -10.88 24.90 26.27
C GLY A 5 -12.39 24.67 26.07
N VAL A 6 -12.93 25.02 24.91
CA VAL A 6 -14.31 24.75 24.52
C VAL A 6 -14.36 23.58 23.54
N ASP A 7 -15.29 22.66 23.74
CA ASP A 7 -15.51 21.55 22.83
C ASP A 7 -16.31 22.00 21.60
N TYR A 8 -15.89 21.50 20.46
CA TYR A 8 -16.53 21.74 19.17
C TYR A 8 -16.78 20.41 18.45
N TYR A 9 -17.81 20.40 17.63
CA TYR A 9 -18.23 19.22 16.86
C TYR A 9 -17.84 19.39 15.40
N ALA A 10 -17.15 18.40 14.85
CA ALA A 10 -16.69 18.43 13.46
C ALA A 10 -17.84 18.11 12.49
N ILE A 11 -17.91 18.87 11.41
CA ILE A 11 -18.77 18.62 10.25
C ILE A 11 -17.86 18.30 9.07
N LYS A 12 -17.89 17.09 8.57
CA LYS A 12 -17.13 16.70 7.38
C LYS A 12 -17.70 17.40 6.13
N VAL A 13 -16.87 18.13 5.39
CA VAL A 13 -17.22 18.75 4.11
C VAL A 13 -16.74 17.88 2.96
N ASP A 14 -15.47 17.52 3.00
CA ASP A 14 -14.80 16.61 2.06
C ASP A 14 -13.63 15.91 2.79
N ASP A 15 -12.76 15.21 2.05
CA ASP A 15 -11.68 14.42 2.64
C ASP A 15 -10.54 15.28 3.22
N ASN A 16 -10.49 16.58 2.92
CA ASN A 16 -9.46 17.51 3.37
C ASN A 16 -10.02 18.72 4.14
N THR A 17 -11.33 18.79 4.30
CA THR A 17 -11.99 19.98 4.85
C THR A 17 -13.03 19.61 5.89
N ILE A 18 -12.93 20.24 7.05
CA ILE A 18 -13.95 20.18 8.09
C ILE A 18 -14.48 21.59 8.40
N LYS A 19 -15.72 21.66 8.86
CA LYS A 19 -16.27 22.81 9.56
C LYS A 19 -16.49 22.45 11.01
N LEU A 20 -16.64 23.45 11.87
CA LEU A 20 -16.89 23.24 13.29
C LEU A 20 -18.26 23.75 13.68
N ALA A 21 -18.91 23.07 14.61
CA ALA A 21 -20.18 23.47 15.23
C ALA A 21 -20.04 23.53 16.75
N THR A 22 -20.89 24.31 17.40
CA THR A 22 -20.89 24.48 18.86
C THR A 22 -21.61 23.38 19.60
N THR A 23 -22.43 22.58 18.90
CA THR A 23 -23.21 21.48 19.49
C THR A 23 -23.30 20.32 18.48
N GLU A 24 -23.53 19.11 18.97
CA GLU A 24 -23.81 17.93 18.17
C GLU A 24 -25.01 18.11 17.25
N SER A 25 -26.07 18.74 17.75
CA SER A 25 -27.26 19.04 16.96
C SER A 25 -27.00 19.99 15.81
N ASN A 26 -26.15 21.01 16.01
CA ASN A 26 -25.72 21.91 14.95
C ASN A 26 -24.83 21.20 13.93
N ALA A 27 -23.96 20.32 14.40
CA ALA A 27 -23.14 19.51 13.49
C ALA A 27 -24.00 18.58 12.62
N SER A 28 -24.96 17.89 13.21
CA SER A 28 -25.91 17.01 12.51
C SER A 28 -26.80 17.76 11.53
N SER A 29 -27.06 19.03 11.79
CA SER A 29 -27.86 19.91 10.92
C SER A 29 -27.01 20.73 9.96
N ASN A 30 -25.70 20.46 9.87
CA ASN A 30 -24.74 21.19 9.03
C ASN A 30 -24.67 22.71 9.31
N GLN A 31 -24.93 23.11 10.55
CA GLN A 31 -24.85 24.49 11.02
C GLN A 31 -23.48 24.78 11.62
N ALA A 32 -22.57 25.25 10.79
CA ALA A 32 -21.21 25.56 11.18
C ALA A 32 -21.08 26.95 11.82
N ILE A 33 -20.05 27.07 12.68
CA ILE A 33 -19.58 28.38 13.17
C ILE A 33 -19.02 29.20 11.99
N ASN A 34 -19.36 30.46 11.93
CA ASN A 34 -18.70 31.39 11.02
C ASN A 34 -17.35 31.83 11.61
N LEU A 35 -16.26 31.44 10.99
CA LEU A 35 -14.91 31.86 11.34
C LEU A 35 -14.57 33.13 10.56
N GLU A 36 -14.59 34.28 11.23
CA GLU A 36 -14.35 35.58 10.60
C GLU A 36 -12.88 35.92 10.42
N SER A 37 -11.97 35.19 11.07
CA SER A 37 -10.52 35.35 10.94
C SER A 37 -9.80 34.05 11.26
N GLN A 38 -8.55 33.93 10.79
CA GLN A 38 -7.68 32.80 11.11
C GLN A 38 -7.17 32.82 12.57
N GLY A 39 -7.43 33.89 13.31
CA GLY A 39 -6.84 34.10 14.63
C GLY A 39 -5.33 34.38 14.59
N ALA A 40 -4.71 34.36 15.77
CA ALA A 40 -3.25 34.54 15.91
C ALA A 40 -2.66 33.36 16.69
N GLY A 41 -1.47 32.91 16.28
CA GLY A 41 -0.74 31.82 16.92
C GLY A 41 -1.02 30.43 16.32
N THR A 42 -0.53 29.41 17.01
CA THR A 42 -0.70 27.99 16.58
C THR A 42 -1.99 27.45 17.18
N HIS A 43 -2.89 26.98 16.32
CA HIS A 43 -4.11 26.32 16.73
C HIS A 43 -3.88 24.81 16.80
N GLN A 44 -4.21 24.20 17.95
CA GLN A 44 -4.17 22.76 18.15
C GLN A 44 -5.56 22.24 18.49
N PHE A 45 -6.03 21.25 17.78
CA PHE A 45 -7.22 20.51 18.14
C PHE A 45 -6.80 19.32 19.00
N LYS A 46 -7.36 19.23 20.22
CA LYS A 46 -7.25 18.07 21.08
C LYS A 46 -8.56 17.31 21.04
N THR A 47 -8.44 16.02 20.88
CA THR A 47 -9.58 15.15 20.78
C THR A 47 -10.06 14.71 22.17
N GLN A 48 -11.36 14.76 22.41
CA GLN A 48 -11.97 14.10 23.56
C GLN A 48 -12.83 12.93 23.08
N GLY A 49 -12.41 11.70 23.41
CA GLY A 49 -13.21 10.50 23.27
C GLY A 49 -13.00 9.69 21.96
N THR A 50 -13.74 8.59 21.88
CA THR A 50 -13.63 7.54 20.86
C THR A 50 -13.96 7.99 19.43
N ALA A 51 -14.72 9.08 19.27
CA ALA A 51 -15.17 9.55 17.95
C ALA A 51 -14.04 10.11 17.07
N ILE A 52 -12.93 10.55 17.67
CA ILE A 52 -11.82 11.17 16.95
C ILE A 52 -10.74 10.18 16.60
N SER A 53 -10.58 9.08 17.31
CA SER A 53 -9.81 7.94 16.81
C SER A 53 -10.34 7.48 15.45
N TYR A 54 -11.66 7.53 15.26
CA TYR A 54 -12.30 7.15 13.99
C TYR A 54 -12.02 8.14 12.85
N ILE A 55 -11.98 9.44 13.14
CA ILE A 55 -11.63 10.47 12.14
C ILE A 55 -10.13 10.45 11.82
N LEU A 56 -9.28 10.21 12.83
CA LEU A 56 -7.83 10.06 12.65
C LEU A 56 -7.47 8.76 11.91
N GLU A 57 -8.20 7.67 12.12
CA GLU A 57 -8.02 6.42 11.37
C GLU A 57 -8.42 6.56 9.89
N ASN A 58 -9.39 7.41 9.58
CA ASN A 58 -9.78 7.71 8.19
C ASN A 58 -8.91 8.79 7.52
N ASP A 59 -8.18 9.59 8.31
CA ASP A 59 -7.34 10.69 7.82
C ASP A 59 -5.84 10.39 7.90
N LEU A 60 -5.45 9.31 8.57
CA LEU A 60 -4.13 8.72 8.40
C LEU A 60 -4.12 8.07 7.02
N GLU A 61 -3.72 8.85 6.02
CA GLU A 61 -3.53 8.32 4.68
C GLU A 61 -2.52 7.17 4.78
N SER A 62 -3.01 5.94 4.68
CA SER A 62 -2.15 4.81 4.48
C SER A 62 -1.54 4.95 3.10
N GLN A 63 -0.23 5.04 3.02
CA GLN A 63 0.49 5.04 1.77
C GLN A 63 1.03 3.64 1.51
N PHE A 64 0.79 3.17 0.31
CA PHE A 64 1.40 1.97 -0.21
C PHE A 64 2.67 2.36 -0.96
N LEU A 65 3.81 1.81 -0.54
CA LEU A 65 5.09 1.98 -1.23
C LEU A 65 5.46 0.67 -1.92
N ALA A 66 5.74 0.75 -3.22
CA ALA A 66 6.31 -0.35 -4.00
C ALA A 66 7.81 -0.11 -4.19
N PHE A 67 8.61 -1.18 -4.15
CA PHE A 67 10.06 -1.11 -4.32
C PHE A 67 10.59 -2.40 -4.94
N THR A 68 11.84 -2.37 -5.43
CA THR A 68 12.51 -3.57 -5.92
C THR A 68 12.86 -4.47 -4.72
N PRO A 69 12.38 -5.72 -4.68
CA PRO A 69 12.65 -6.63 -3.56
C PRO A 69 14.15 -6.87 -3.36
N ASN A 70 14.58 -6.92 -2.10
CA ASN A 70 15.96 -7.21 -1.74
C ASN A 70 16.02 -7.98 -0.41
N SER A 71 16.74 -9.09 -0.39
CA SER A 71 16.89 -9.93 0.80
C SER A 71 17.69 -9.29 1.94
N ALA A 72 18.46 -8.23 1.63
CA ALA A 72 19.30 -7.56 2.64
C ALA A 72 18.50 -6.65 3.56
N TYR A 73 17.27 -6.28 3.20
CA TYR A 73 16.48 -5.29 3.92
C TYR A 73 15.08 -5.81 4.20
N GLN A 74 14.72 -5.84 5.46
CA GLN A 74 13.42 -6.28 5.91
C GLN A 74 12.84 -5.27 6.91
N PHE A 75 11.59 -4.87 6.68
CA PHE A 75 10.83 -4.07 7.62
C PHE A 75 9.94 -4.96 8.47
N THR A 76 9.71 -4.54 9.69
CA THR A 76 8.74 -5.16 10.60
C THR A 76 7.61 -4.18 10.91
N ALA A 77 6.44 -4.70 11.28
CA ALA A 77 5.35 -3.85 11.74
C ALA A 77 5.82 -3.00 12.95
N SER A 78 5.45 -1.73 12.95
CA SER A 78 5.85 -0.69 13.90
C SER A 78 7.22 -0.05 13.68
N ASP A 79 8.00 -0.48 12.69
CA ASP A 79 9.21 0.26 12.31
C ASP A 79 8.84 1.66 11.83
N ILE A 80 9.68 2.64 12.16
CA ILE A 80 9.51 4.00 11.71
C ILE A 80 10.42 4.22 10.51
N ILE A 81 9.84 4.55 9.38
CA ILE A 81 10.58 4.84 8.15
C ILE A 81 10.55 6.34 7.83
N VAL A 82 11.61 6.79 7.19
CA VAL A 82 11.82 8.20 6.81
C VAL A 82 12.23 8.27 5.35
N GLY A 83 11.64 9.22 4.61
CA GLY A 83 12.08 9.54 3.26
C GLY A 83 13.36 10.37 3.26
N SER A 84 14.28 10.06 2.37
CA SER A 84 15.59 10.73 2.32
C SER A 84 15.51 12.17 1.81
N SER A 85 14.58 12.46 0.92
CA SER A 85 14.44 13.79 0.26
C SER A 85 13.23 14.55 0.75
N THR A 86 12.14 13.89 1.09
CA THR A 86 10.88 14.53 1.47
C THR A 86 10.74 14.81 2.96
N THR A 87 11.58 14.25 3.82
CA THR A 87 11.38 14.22 5.27
C THR A 87 10.07 13.54 5.71
N ALA A 88 9.39 12.85 4.79
CA ALA A 88 8.21 12.05 5.10
C ALA A 88 8.54 11.02 6.17
N ARG A 89 7.58 10.76 7.07
CA ARG A 89 7.71 9.76 8.12
C ARG A 89 6.46 8.90 8.15
N GLY A 90 6.66 7.61 8.30
CA GLY A 90 5.56 6.66 8.41
C GLY A 90 5.88 5.52 9.36
N VAL A 91 4.84 4.90 9.86
CA VAL A 91 4.91 3.69 10.67
C VAL A 91 4.51 2.50 9.80
N VAL A 92 5.36 1.50 9.72
CA VAL A 92 5.09 0.29 8.93
C VAL A 92 3.94 -0.49 9.56
N GLN A 93 2.89 -0.69 8.79
CA GLN A 93 1.74 -1.52 9.17
C GLN A 93 1.90 -2.96 8.70
N SER A 94 2.36 -3.13 7.48
CA SER A 94 2.67 -4.45 6.92
C SER A 94 3.77 -4.36 5.89
N TYR A 95 4.51 -5.44 5.76
CA TYR A 95 5.63 -5.57 4.83
C TYR A 95 5.56 -6.88 4.06
N ASN A 96 5.79 -6.80 2.76
CA ASN A 96 6.00 -7.97 1.90
C ASN A 96 7.25 -7.72 1.06
N ASP A 97 8.28 -8.51 1.30
CA ASP A 97 9.61 -8.38 0.71
C ASP A 97 9.74 -8.88 -0.73
N GLY A 98 8.68 -9.31 -1.33
CA GLY A 98 8.62 -9.68 -2.75
C GLY A 98 7.37 -10.47 -3.06
N THR A 99 6.47 -9.87 -3.81
CA THR A 99 5.21 -10.49 -4.25
C THR A 99 5.07 -10.39 -5.76
N ILE A 100 4.43 -11.37 -6.38
CA ILE A 100 4.02 -11.28 -7.77
C ILE A 100 2.77 -10.42 -7.84
N PHE A 101 2.84 -9.28 -8.54
CA PHE A 101 1.73 -8.37 -8.69
C PHE A 101 1.12 -8.37 -10.10
N ASN A 102 1.84 -8.88 -11.10
CA ASN A 102 1.35 -8.94 -12.47
C ASN A 102 2.03 -10.07 -13.26
N PHE A 103 1.40 -10.46 -14.38
CA PHE A 103 1.96 -11.34 -15.38
C PHE A 103 1.89 -10.70 -16.76
N VAL A 104 2.98 -10.83 -17.51
CA VAL A 104 3.05 -10.41 -18.92
C VAL A 104 3.01 -11.66 -19.80
N ILE A 105 2.02 -11.75 -20.68
CA ILE A 105 1.91 -12.82 -21.68
C ILE A 105 2.55 -12.32 -22.96
N SER A 106 3.71 -12.86 -23.34
CA SER A 106 4.40 -12.54 -24.58
C SER A 106 3.99 -13.46 -25.74
N THR A 107 3.57 -14.67 -25.42
CA THR A 107 3.00 -15.64 -26.38
C THR A 107 1.80 -16.32 -25.71
N ALA A 108 0.66 -16.27 -26.35
CA ALA A 108 -0.57 -16.84 -25.80
C ALA A 108 -0.60 -18.38 -25.82
N GLY A 109 0.21 -18.99 -26.66
CA GLY A 109 0.17 -20.42 -26.92
C GLY A 109 -1.12 -20.87 -27.61
N ASP A 110 -1.27 -22.16 -27.80
CA ASP A 110 -2.46 -22.77 -28.40
C ASP A 110 -2.72 -24.17 -27.83
N SER A 111 -3.88 -24.75 -28.20
CA SER A 111 -4.28 -26.12 -27.86
C SER A 111 -4.51 -26.39 -26.35
N TYR A 112 -4.75 -25.35 -25.55
CA TYR A 112 -5.22 -25.50 -24.18
C TYR A 112 -6.70 -25.88 -24.14
N SER A 113 -7.08 -26.86 -23.31
CA SER A 113 -8.46 -27.34 -23.24
C SER A 113 -9.35 -26.50 -22.31
N GLY A 114 -8.80 -25.62 -21.50
CA GLY A 114 -9.51 -24.79 -20.52
C GLY A 114 -8.54 -24.12 -19.55
N ASP A 115 -9.07 -23.40 -18.55
CA ASP A 115 -8.29 -22.73 -17.52
C ASP A 115 -7.45 -23.73 -16.72
N PHE A 116 -6.23 -23.33 -16.35
CA PHE A 116 -5.32 -24.20 -15.61
C PHE A 116 -4.43 -23.41 -14.65
N ALA A 117 -3.96 -24.08 -13.59
CA ALA A 117 -3.00 -23.50 -12.67
C ALA A 117 -1.61 -23.39 -13.30
N LEU A 118 -0.95 -22.24 -13.16
CA LEU A 118 0.44 -22.07 -13.56
C LEU A 118 1.38 -22.76 -12.56
N THR A 119 2.45 -23.36 -13.07
CA THR A 119 3.55 -23.81 -12.23
C THR A 119 4.54 -22.65 -12.09
N ILE A 120 4.67 -22.12 -10.88
CA ILE A 120 5.55 -20.99 -10.54
C ILE A 120 6.67 -21.56 -9.66
N SER A 121 7.93 -21.19 -9.92
CA SER A 121 9.04 -21.64 -9.07
C SER A 121 8.88 -21.12 -7.63
N ALA A 122 9.49 -21.82 -6.67
CA ALA A 122 9.48 -21.42 -5.27
C ALA A 122 10.11 -20.03 -5.06
N PRO A 123 9.71 -19.29 -4.00
CA PRO A 123 10.34 -18.03 -3.65
C PRO A 123 11.82 -18.23 -3.26
N ASN A 124 12.60 -17.14 -3.35
CA ASN A 124 14.01 -17.15 -2.96
C ASN A 124 14.20 -17.25 -1.44
N ASP A 125 13.27 -16.68 -0.67
CA ASP A 125 13.24 -16.90 0.79
C ASP A 125 12.71 -18.30 1.09
N THR A 126 13.62 -19.19 1.46
CA THR A 126 13.29 -20.59 1.77
C THR A 126 12.76 -20.78 3.18
N VAL A 127 12.82 -19.77 4.04
CA VAL A 127 12.42 -19.85 5.46
C VAL A 127 11.04 -19.26 5.68
N ASN A 128 10.82 -18.02 5.20
CA ASN A 128 9.59 -17.27 5.42
C ASN A 128 8.80 -17.04 4.12
N GLY A 129 9.32 -17.52 3.00
CA GLY A 129 8.68 -17.36 1.70
C GLY A 129 7.35 -18.09 1.61
N VAL A 130 6.43 -17.52 0.85
CA VAL A 130 5.12 -18.10 0.56
C VAL A 130 5.00 -18.31 -0.95
N GLN A 131 4.66 -19.55 -1.33
CA GLN A 131 4.47 -19.92 -2.74
C GLN A 131 3.35 -19.10 -3.38
N ALA A 132 3.65 -18.48 -4.52
CA ALA A 132 2.64 -17.83 -5.33
C ALA A 132 1.75 -18.85 -6.07
N ALA A 133 0.51 -18.44 -6.34
CA ALA A 133 -0.43 -19.21 -7.12
C ALA A 133 -1.20 -18.33 -8.09
N ALA A 134 -1.38 -18.80 -9.31
CA ALA A 134 -2.11 -18.10 -10.36
C ALA A 134 -2.77 -19.09 -11.33
N THR A 135 -3.85 -18.66 -11.95
CA THR A 135 -4.60 -19.42 -12.95
C THR A 135 -4.49 -18.73 -14.32
N ALA A 136 -4.10 -19.46 -15.32
CA ALA A 136 -4.17 -19.04 -16.71
C ALA A 136 -5.61 -19.21 -17.21
N ASN A 137 -6.21 -18.12 -17.72
CA ASN A 137 -7.54 -18.15 -18.30
C ASN A 137 -7.45 -18.35 -19.81
N VAL A 138 -8.19 -19.32 -20.32
CA VAL A 138 -8.09 -19.79 -21.71
C VAL A 138 -9.37 -19.45 -22.49
N VAL A 139 -9.19 -18.83 -23.65
CA VAL A 139 -10.28 -18.59 -24.61
C VAL A 139 -9.84 -19.11 -25.98
N ASN A 140 -10.68 -19.94 -26.60
CA ASN A 140 -10.41 -20.53 -27.91
C ASN A 140 -9.06 -21.24 -27.99
N GLY A 141 -8.66 -21.92 -26.91
CA GLY A 141 -7.41 -22.68 -26.86
C GLY A 141 -6.15 -21.88 -26.56
N SER A 142 -6.23 -20.58 -26.33
CA SER A 142 -5.09 -19.69 -26.05
C SER A 142 -5.24 -19.00 -24.69
N VAL A 143 -4.13 -18.75 -24.02
CA VAL A 143 -4.09 -17.99 -22.75
C VAL A 143 -4.32 -16.51 -23.03
N THR A 144 -5.37 -15.95 -22.49
CA THR A 144 -5.74 -14.55 -22.70
C THR A 144 -5.48 -13.66 -21.49
N LYS A 145 -5.45 -14.26 -20.29
CA LYS A 145 -5.26 -13.56 -19.01
C LYS A 145 -4.63 -14.50 -18.00
N VAL A 146 -3.95 -13.95 -17.01
CA VAL A 146 -3.55 -14.66 -15.78
C VAL A 146 -4.22 -14.00 -14.59
N THR A 147 -4.89 -14.81 -13.78
CA THR A 147 -5.53 -14.36 -12.53
C THR A 147 -4.67 -14.80 -11.36
N ILE A 148 -4.13 -13.84 -10.60
CA ILE A 148 -3.36 -14.10 -9.39
C ILE A 148 -4.33 -14.49 -8.27
N THR A 149 -4.16 -15.66 -7.70
CA THR A 149 -4.93 -16.13 -6.53
C THR A 149 -4.16 -15.93 -5.23
N ASN A 150 -2.81 -15.93 -5.30
CA ASN A 150 -1.91 -15.60 -4.22
C ASN A 150 -0.61 -15.04 -4.85
N GLY A 151 -0.25 -13.81 -4.54
CA GLY A 151 1.00 -13.19 -5.03
C GLY A 151 2.27 -13.76 -4.43
N GLY A 152 2.14 -14.52 -3.33
CA GLY A 152 3.27 -15.07 -2.60
C GLY A 152 4.06 -14.02 -1.82
N LYS A 153 5.21 -14.44 -1.29
CA LYS A 153 6.14 -13.62 -0.52
C LYS A 153 7.57 -14.15 -0.67
N GLY A 154 8.56 -13.27 -0.58
CA GLY A 154 9.99 -13.66 -0.59
C GLY A 154 10.55 -13.94 -1.98
N TYR A 155 9.99 -13.35 -3.01
CA TYR A 155 10.52 -13.36 -4.36
C TYR A 155 11.47 -12.19 -4.59
N TYR A 156 12.78 -12.43 -4.44
CA TYR A 156 13.81 -11.40 -4.67
C TYR A 156 14.27 -11.32 -6.13
N THR A 157 13.99 -12.36 -6.87
CA THR A 157 14.24 -12.44 -8.32
C THR A 157 13.00 -12.95 -9.02
N GLN A 158 12.86 -12.60 -10.29
CA GLN A 158 11.73 -13.04 -11.11
C GLN A 158 11.63 -14.57 -11.13
N PRO A 159 10.52 -15.18 -10.71
CA PRO A 159 10.35 -16.62 -10.75
C PRO A 159 10.15 -17.13 -12.17
N THR A 160 10.50 -18.38 -12.42
CA THR A 160 10.12 -19.07 -13.65
C THR A 160 8.65 -19.44 -13.60
N VAL A 161 7.94 -19.25 -14.71
CA VAL A 161 6.53 -19.55 -14.88
C VAL A 161 6.37 -20.57 -16.02
N GLN A 162 5.70 -21.66 -15.76
CA GLN A 162 5.47 -22.71 -16.76
C GLN A 162 3.96 -22.88 -17.00
N ALA A 163 3.59 -22.75 -18.26
CA ALA A 163 2.24 -22.99 -18.77
C ALA A 163 2.29 -24.27 -19.62
N GLN A 164 2.14 -25.44 -18.98
CA GLN A 164 2.28 -26.71 -19.69
C GLN A 164 1.08 -27.00 -20.58
N VAL A 165 1.36 -27.48 -21.79
CA VAL A 165 0.38 -27.93 -22.76
C VAL A 165 0.78 -29.32 -23.27
N SER A 166 -0.23 -30.17 -23.57
CA SER A 166 0.01 -31.53 -24.02
C SER A 166 0.46 -31.61 -25.49
N SER A 167 0.06 -30.62 -26.29
CA SER A 167 0.40 -30.48 -27.72
C SER A 167 0.23 -29.01 -28.11
N GLY A 168 0.87 -28.57 -29.20
CA GLY A 168 0.80 -27.19 -29.67
C GLY A 168 1.91 -26.30 -29.13
N THR A 169 1.69 -24.99 -29.22
CA THR A 169 2.65 -23.97 -28.79
C THR A 169 2.43 -23.61 -27.33
N THR A 170 3.47 -23.73 -26.52
CA THR A 170 3.42 -23.34 -25.10
C THR A 170 3.35 -21.81 -24.95
N ALA A 171 2.46 -21.33 -24.08
CA ALA A 171 2.41 -19.92 -23.73
C ALA A 171 3.68 -19.48 -23.00
N VAL A 172 4.19 -18.29 -23.34
CA VAL A 172 5.33 -17.65 -22.67
C VAL A 172 4.80 -16.55 -21.77
N ILE A 173 4.95 -16.75 -20.47
CA ILE A 173 4.40 -15.90 -19.41
C ILE A 173 5.54 -15.53 -18.45
N ALA A 174 5.69 -14.23 -18.21
CA ALA A 174 6.67 -13.71 -17.27
C ALA A 174 5.96 -13.07 -16.06
N ALA A 175 6.39 -13.42 -14.86
CA ALA A 175 5.90 -12.77 -13.64
C ALA A 175 6.61 -11.43 -13.42
N GLN A 176 5.91 -10.45 -12.89
CA GLN A 176 6.49 -9.21 -12.39
C GLN A 176 6.38 -9.18 -10.87
N ILE A 177 7.49 -8.87 -10.21
CA ILE A 177 7.58 -8.86 -8.74
C ILE A 177 7.85 -7.46 -8.22
N GLU A 178 7.33 -7.18 -7.02
CA GLU A 178 7.62 -5.96 -6.27
C GLU A 178 7.66 -6.25 -4.78
N GLY A 179 8.45 -5.49 -4.02
CA GLY A 179 8.30 -5.37 -2.59
C GLY A 179 7.20 -4.38 -2.26
N ARG A 180 6.47 -4.61 -1.17
CA ARG A 180 5.35 -3.78 -0.74
C ARG A 180 5.46 -3.46 0.74
N VAL A 181 5.33 -2.19 1.08
CA VAL A 181 5.18 -1.74 2.45
C VAL A 181 3.95 -0.84 2.56
N ASN A 182 3.04 -1.17 3.47
CA ASN A 182 1.95 -0.29 3.86
C ASN A 182 2.38 0.48 5.09
N ILE A 183 2.22 1.78 5.06
CA ILE A 183 2.60 2.70 6.12
C ILE A 183 1.46 3.63 6.47
N ASP A 184 1.38 4.00 7.73
CA ASP A 184 0.60 5.14 8.18
C ASP A 184 1.52 6.36 8.22
N ILE A 185 1.12 7.43 7.54
CA ILE A 185 1.91 8.66 7.47
C ILE A 185 1.85 9.37 8.83
N ALA A 186 3.02 9.55 9.45
CA ALA A 186 3.11 10.08 10.80
C ALA A 186 3.17 11.62 10.88
N ASN A 187 3.52 12.32 9.79
CA ASN A 187 3.76 13.77 9.79
C ASN A 187 3.06 14.54 8.67
N ASN A 188 2.02 13.96 8.06
CA ASN A 188 1.25 14.54 6.94
C ASN A 188 2.10 14.89 5.69
N ILE A 189 3.29 14.34 5.57
CA ILE A 189 4.15 14.47 4.40
C ILE A 189 4.21 13.10 3.72
N LYS A 190 3.82 13.04 2.45
CA LYS A 190 3.87 11.82 1.65
C LYS A 190 5.28 11.54 1.18
N PHE A 191 5.58 10.25 1.02
CA PHE A 191 6.77 9.80 0.32
C PHE A 191 6.59 10.04 -1.19
N ASP A 192 7.61 10.52 -1.85
CA ASP A 192 7.62 10.72 -3.30
C ASP A 192 8.37 9.58 -4.00
N ALA A 193 8.01 9.32 -5.25
CA ALA A 193 8.73 8.37 -6.08
C ALA A 193 10.22 8.79 -6.21
N GLY A 194 11.12 7.86 -5.94
CA GLY A 194 12.57 8.13 -5.91
C GLY A 194 13.15 8.42 -4.52
N ASP A 195 12.30 8.56 -3.49
CA ASP A 195 12.79 8.62 -2.11
C ASP A 195 13.52 7.32 -1.74
N PHE A 196 14.66 7.45 -1.08
CA PHE A 196 15.22 6.35 -0.32
C PHE A 196 14.45 6.22 1.00
N ILE A 197 14.02 5.01 1.32
CA ILE A 197 13.35 4.72 2.56
C ILE A 197 14.41 4.26 3.56
N LEU A 198 14.51 4.98 4.67
CA LEU A 198 15.45 4.69 5.75
C LEU A 198 14.67 4.21 6.97
N ASP A 199 15.08 3.09 7.56
CA ASP A 199 14.62 2.72 8.89
C ASP A 199 15.26 3.68 9.92
N GLN A 200 14.44 4.33 10.74
CA GLN A 200 14.93 5.29 11.73
C GLN A 200 15.80 4.64 12.82
N ALA A 201 15.55 3.37 13.13
CA ALA A 201 16.35 2.63 14.13
C ALA A 201 17.73 2.23 13.59
N ASN A 202 17.83 2.06 12.25
CA ASN A 202 19.04 1.63 11.57
C ASN A 202 19.43 2.64 10.47
N ALA A 203 19.63 3.89 10.84
CA ALA A 203 19.86 5.03 9.92
C ALA A 203 21.04 4.85 8.92
N ASN A 204 21.80 3.78 9.03
CA ASN A 204 22.89 3.42 8.12
C ASN A 204 22.52 2.33 7.09
N GLU A 205 21.32 1.77 7.14
CA GLU A 205 20.88 0.76 6.22
C GLU A 205 19.85 1.38 5.26
N GLY A 206 20.35 1.97 4.18
CA GLY A 206 19.52 2.48 3.10
C GLY A 206 18.83 1.32 2.38
N THR A 207 17.51 1.31 2.34
CA THR A 207 16.71 0.13 2.03
C THR A 207 16.03 0.15 0.67
N GLY A 208 16.43 0.98 -0.23
CA GLY A 208 15.92 0.95 -1.59
C GLY A 208 15.20 2.23 -2.00
N THR A 209 15.03 2.35 -3.31
CA THR A 209 14.34 3.48 -3.93
C THR A 209 12.87 3.16 -4.08
N TYR A 210 12.01 4.02 -3.59
CA TYR A 210 10.59 3.99 -3.89
C TYR A 210 10.36 4.30 -5.38
N SER A 211 9.57 3.49 -6.08
CA SER A 211 9.24 3.64 -7.51
C SER A 211 7.75 3.90 -7.73
#